data_65efa8ec65167dc78c0f190339a22b8c
#
_entry.id   65efa8ec65167dc78c0f190339a22b8c
#
_cell.length_a   1.000
_cell.length_b   1.000
_cell.length_c   1.000
_cell.angle_alpha   90.00
_cell.angle_beta   90.00
_cell.angle_gamma   90.00
#
_symmetry.space_group_name_H-M   'P 1'
#
loop_
_entity.id
_entity.type
_entity.pdbx_description
1 polymer ?
#
loop_
_entity_poly.entity_id
_entity_poly.type
_entity_poly.pdbx_seq_one_letter_code
_entity_poly.pdbx_strand_id
1 'polypeptide(L)'
;MTNPRYLTDAERAKVLEFQDMIHYSPRYSDDTHEYRHVMLPKNMLKVIPQDYFNTETGTLRILLEEEWRGLGITQSLGWSHYETHAPEPHILLFKRPINYGQ
;
A
#
# COMPACT_ATOMS: atom_id res chain seq x y z
N MET A 1 1.64 11.82 17.62
CA MET A 1 1.91 11.84 16.17
C MET A 1 2.66 10.59 15.76
N THR A 2 2.24 9.95 14.69
CA THR A 2 2.84 8.69 14.23
C THR A 2 3.95 8.99 13.22
N ASN A 3 5.14 8.45 13.47
CA ASN A 3 6.25 8.57 12.54
C ASN A 3 6.26 7.39 11.58
N PRO A 4 6.64 7.59 10.30
CA PRO A 4 6.76 6.47 9.37
C PRO A 4 7.84 5.50 9.84
N ARG A 5 7.60 4.22 9.58
CA ARG A 5 8.61 3.20 9.78
C ARG A 5 9.32 2.97 8.44
N TYR A 6 10.50 3.57 8.28
CA TYR A 6 11.26 3.43 7.04
C TYR A 6 11.94 2.07 6.99
N LEU A 7 12.02 1.52 5.78
CA LEU A 7 12.76 0.27 5.56
C LEU A 7 14.26 0.52 5.67
N THR A 8 14.98 -0.45 6.21
CA THR A 8 16.44 -0.45 6.10
C THR A 8 16.83 -0.76 4.67
N ASP A 9 18.10 -0.50 4.31
CA ASP A 9 18.58 -0.81 2.95
C ASP A 9 18.41 -2.29 2.62
N ALA A 10 18.67 -3.17 3.58
CA ALA A 10 18.52 -4.62 3.37
C ALA A 10 17.06 -5.00 3.15
N GLU A 11 16.15 -4.43 3.94
CA GLU A 11 14.71 -4.69 3.79
C GLU A 11 14.21 -4.18 2.43
N ARG A 12 14.64 -2.98 2.06
CA ARG A 12 14.22 -2.37 0.81
C ARG A 12 14.69 -3.18 -0.40
N ALA A 13 15.91 -3.69 -0.37
CA ALA A 13 16.41 -4.52 -1.46
C ALA A 13 15.52 -5.73 -1.69
N LYS A 14 15.02 -6.35 -0.62
CA LYS A 14 14.16 -7.52 -0.73
C LYS A 14 12.78 -7.19 -1.31
N VAL A 15 12.16 -6.11 -0.83
CA VAL A 15 10.81 -5.76 -1.32
C VAL A 15 10.87 -5.26 -2.76
N LEU A 16 11.92 -4.55 -3.16
CA LEU A 16 12.03 -4.01 -4.51
C LEU A 16 12.20 -5.09 -5.57
N GLU A 17 12.60 -6.30 -5.20
CA GLU A 17 12.64 -7.42 -6.14
C GLU A 17 11.25 -7.74 -6.70
N PHE A 18 10.18 -7.34 -6.00
CA PHE A 18 8.81 -7.60 -6.42
C PHE A 18 8.16 -6.42 -7.12
N GLN A 19 8.87 -5.29 -7.25
CA GLN A 19 8.25 -4.05 -7.72
C GLN A 19 7.53 -4.20 -9.06
N ASP A 20 8.13 -4.90 -10.01
CA ASP A 20 7.55 -5.07 -11.34
C ASP A 20 6.33 -5.99 -11.35
N MET A 21 6.09 -6.70 -10.26
CA MET A 21 4.98 -7.63 -10.13
C MET A 21 3.79 -7.05 -9.37
N ILE A 22 3.90 -5.80 -8.93
CA ILE A 22 2.78 -5.12 -8.26
C ILE A 22 1.74 -4.77 -9.31
N HIS A 23 0.49 -5.15 -9.06
CA HIS A 23 -0.60 -4.91 -10.01
C HIS A 23 -1.47 -3.76 -9.52
N TYR A 24 -1.79 -2.83 -10.43
CA TYR A 24 -2.62 -1.67 -10.13
C TYR A 24 -3.95 -1.81 -10.85
N SER A 25 -5.06 -1.73 -10.12
CA SER A 25 -6.38 -1.80 -10.74
C SER A 25 -6.68 -0.51 -11.50
N PRO A 26 -7.64 -0.55 -12.43
CA PRO A 26 -8.22 0.69 -12.96
C PRO A 26 -8.83 1.50 -11.82
N ARG A 27 -8.94 2.81 -12.02
CA ARG A 27 -9.59 3.68 -11.05
C ARG A 27 -11.09 3.62 -11.23
N TYR A 28 -11.81 3.76 -10.12
CA TYR A 28 -13.26 3.95 -10.12
C TYR A 28 -13.58 5.04 -9.10
N SER A 29 -14.76 5.62 -9.21
CA SER A 29 -15.08 6.79 -8.39
C SER A 29 -16.54 6.81 -7.97
N ASP A 30 -16.80 7.53 -6.88
CA ASP A 30 -18.14 7.94 -6.50
C ASP A 30 -18.21 9.48 -6.61
N ASP A 31 -19.16 10.11 -5.92
CA ASP A 31 -19.34 11.56 -6.01
C ASP A 31 -18.22 12.37 -5.36
N THR A 32 -17.45 11.77 -4.46
CA THR A 32 -16.49 12.50 -3.64
C THR A 32 -15.05 12.03 -3.82
N HIS A 33 -14.84 10.76 -4.17
CA HIS A 33 -13.49 10.19 -4.21
C HIS A 33 -13.28 9.31 -5.42
N GLU A 34 -12.00 9.17 -5.78
CA GLU A 34 -11.51 8.12 -6.67
C GLU A 34 -10.94 7.01 -5.81
N TYR A 35 -11.01 5.79 -6.32
CA TYR A 35 -10.54 4.59 -5.62
C TYR A 35 -9.68 3.74 -6.53
N ARG A 36 -8.79 2.99 -5.92
CA ARG A 36 -7.91 2.06 -6.63
C ARG A 36 -7.48 0.95 -5.69
N HIS A 37 -7.31 -0.25 -6.24
CA HIS A 37 -6.70 -1.37 -5.51
C HIS A 37 -5.27 -1.55 -5.99
N VAL A 38 -4.36 -1.85 -5.08
CA VAL A 38 -3.00 -2.25 -5.41
C VAL A 38 -2.81 -3.65 -4.86
N MET A 39 -2.47 -4.58 -5.74
CA MET A 39 -2.26 -5.98 -5.36
C MET A 39 -0.78 -6.30 -5.36
N LEU A 40 -0.27 -6.68 -4.19
CA LEU A 40 1.10 -7.12 -4.06
C LEU A 40 1.18 -8.61 -4.39
N PRO A 41 2.31 -9.09 -4.96
CA PRO A 41 2.50 -10.54 -5.08
C PRO A 41 2.45 -11.18 -3.70
N LYS A 42 1.80 -12.32 -3.58
CA LYS A 42 1.64 -12.96 -2.26
C LYS A 42 2.98 -13.25 -1.60
N ASN A 43 3.98 -13.64 -2.39
CA ASN A 43 5.31 -13.94 -1.83
C ASN A 43 6.01 -12.71 -1.27
N MET A 44 5.62 -11.51 -1.72
CA MET A 44 6.19 -10.28 -1.20
C MET A 44 5.87 -10.08 0.28
N LEU A 45 4.72 -10.59 0.74
CA LEU A 45 4.33 -10.47 2.15
C LEU A 45 5.35 -11.11 3.09
N LYS A 46 6.09 -12.10 2.60
CA LYS A 46 7.10 -12.80 3.42
C LYS A 46 8.34 -11.95 3.70
N VAL A 47 8.57 -10.92 2.88
CA VAL A 47 9.75 -10.06 3.03
C VAL A 47 9.41 -8.67 3.56
N ILE A 48 8.13 -8.38 3.78
CA ILE A 48 7.70 -7.13 4.41
C ILE A 48 7.90 -7.27 5.92
N PRO A 49 8.49 -6.25 6.60
CA PRO A 49 8.72 -6.34 8.04
C PRO A 49 7.45 -6.60 8.84
N GLN A 50 7.60 -7.34 9.93
CA GLN A 50 6.45 -7.73 10.76
C GLN A 50 5.70 -6.55 11.35
N ASP A 51 6.38 -5.45 11.63
CA ASP A 51 5.73 -4.27 12.20
C ASP A 51 4.90 -3.48 11.18
N TYR A 52 4.87 -3.92 9.93
CA TYR A 52 3.91 -3.42 8.93
C TYR A 52 2.57 -4.13 9.00
N PHE A 53 2.46 -5.18 9.83
CA PHE A 53 1.25 -6.00 9.92
C PHE A 53 0.46 -5.71 11.18
N ASN A 54 -0.85 -5.88 11.07
CA ASN A 54 -1.75 -5.85 12.22
C ASN A 54 -1.92 -7.29 12.69
N THR A 55 -1.45 -7.58 13.90
CA THR A 55 -1.45 -8.95 14.42
C THR A 55 -2.86 -9.49 14.68
N GLU A 56 -3.84 -8.60 14.89
CA GLU A 56 -5.21 -9.02 15.15
C GLU A 56 -5.94 -9.47 13.89
N THR A 57 -5.63 -8.87 12.75
CA THR A 57 -6.32 -9.16 11.49
C THR A 57 -5.52 -10.03 10.55
N GLY A 58 -4.20 -10.12 10.74
CA GLY A 58 -3.32 -10.83 9.84
C GLY A 58 -3.05 -10.10 8.52
N THR A 59 -3.52 -8.87 8.40
CA THR A 59 -3.32 -8.04 7.21
C THR A 59 -2.28 -6.97 7.51
N LEU A 60 -1.85 -6.24 6.48
CA LEU A 60 -1.05 -5.04 6.69
C LEU A 60 -1.88 -4.04 7.50
N ARG A 61 -1.22 -3.27 8.36
CA ARG A 61 -1.88 -2.13 8.99
C ARG A 61 -2.04 -1.03 7.94
N ILE A 62 -2.78 0.02 8.25
CA ILE A 62 -2.89 1.18 7.36
C ILE A 62 -1.51 1.84 7.30
N LEU A 63 -0.97 1.97 6.10
CA LEU A 63 0.38 2.49 5.89
C LEU A 63 0.36 3.97 5.58
N LEU A 64 1.36 4.70 6.08
CA LEU A 64 1.60 6.08 5.69
C LEU A 64 2.18 6.12 4.27
N GLU A 65 2.08 7.28 3.62
CA GLU A 65 2.57 7.40 2.25
C GLU A 65 4.03 7.00 2.11
N GLU A 66 4.87 7.46 3.01
CA GLU A 66 6.30 7.13 2.98
C GLU A 66 6.52 5.63 3.09
N GLU A 67 5.65 4.96 3.84
CA GLU A 67 5.77 3.51 4.03
C GLU A 67 5.37 2.74 2.78
N TRP A 68 4.20 3.05 2.19
CA TRP A 68 3.79 2.28 1.03
C TRP A 68 4.64 2.62 -0.22
N ARG A 69 5.13 3.87 -0.32
CA ARG A 69 6.06 4.19 -1.41
C ARG A 69 7.38 3.45 -1.25
N GLY A 70 7.84 3.28 -0.02
CA GLY A 70 9.06 2.51 0.27
C GLY A 70 8.95 1.04 -0.11
N LEU A 71 7.74 0.49 -0.14
CA LEU A 71 7.52 -0.88 -0.60
C LEU A 71 7.61 -1.02 -2.13
N GLY A 72 7.71 0.08 -2.85
CA GLY A 72 7.79 0.05 -4.30
C GLY A 72 6.49 0.39 -5.01
N ILE A 73 5.45 0.74 -4.26
CA ILE A 73 4.17 1.16 -4.86
C ILE A 73 4.36 2.57 -5.43
N THR A 74 4.09 2.72 -6.73
CA THR A 74 4.22 4.02 -7.41
C THR A 74 2.86 4.46 -7.92
N GLN A 75 2.45 5.64 -7.53
CA GLN A 75 1.21 6.26 -8.01
C GLN A 75 1.28 7.76 -7.76
N SER A 76 0.39 8.51 -8.41
CA SER A 76 0.41 9.97 -8.32
C SER A 76 0.15 10.45 -6.90
N LEU A 77 0.27 11.75 -6.67
CA LEU A 77 0.07 12.34 -5.35
C LEU A 77 -1.39 12.28 -4.93
N GLY A 78 -1.62 12.31 -3.63
CA GLY A 78 -2.95 12.44 -3.06
C GLY A 78 -3.61 11.13 -2.68
N TRP A 79 -3.05 9.99 -3.07
CA TRP A 79 -3.61 8.69 -2.71
C TRP A 79 -3.33 8.38 -1.23
N SER A 80 -4.33 7.85 -0.55
CA SER A 80 -4.21 7.41 0.85
C SER A 80 -4.62 5.96 0.97
N HIS A 81 -3.80 5.20 1.68
CA HIS A 81 -4.15 3.83 2.06
C HIS A 81 -5.21 3.95 3.16
N TYR A 82 -6.44 3.54 2.87
CA TYR A 82 -7.53 3.77 3.82
C TYR A 82 -8.11 2.48 4.40
N GLU A 83 -7.86 1.35 3.77
CA GLU A 83 -8.40 0.09 4.26
C GLU A 83 -7.61 -1.08 3.71
N THR A 84 -7.68 -2.21 4.40
CA THR A 84 -7.11 -3.47 3.95
C THR A 84 -8.25 -4.44 3.66
N HIS A 85 -7.99 -5.44 2.81
CA HIS A 85 -8.99 -6.43 2.43
C HIS A 85 -8.68 -7.72 3.19
N ALA A 86 -9.37 -7.96 4.30
CA ALA A 86 -9.04 -9.06 5.21
C ALA A 86 -8.97 -10.44 4.53
N PRO A 87 -9.93 -10.82 3.65
CA PRO A 87 -9.83 -12.12 2.98
C PRO A 87 -8.61 -12.26 2.07
N GLU A 88 -8.04 -11.14 1.59
CA GLU A 88 -6.91 -11.11 0.69
C GLU A 88 -5.90 -10.09 1.18
N PRO A 89 -5.03 -10.46 2.12
CA PRO A 89 -4.17 -9.49 2.83
C PRO A 89 -3.13 -8.80 1.95
N HIS A 90 -2.92 -9.28 0.74
CA HIS A 90 -1.99 -8.67 -0.20
C HIS A 90 -2.61 -7.53 -1.01
N ILE A 91 -3.89 -7.22 -0.79
CA ILE A 91 -4.58 -6.15 -1.50
C ILE A 91 -4.69 -4.92 -0.60
N LEU A 92 -4.22 -3.77 -1.09
CA LEU A 92 -4.30 -2.49 -0.42
C LEU A 92 -5.34 -1.64 -1.14
N LEU A 93 -6.21 -1.00 -0.37
CA LEU A 93 -7.27 -0.13 -0.91
C LEU A 93 -6.87 1.33 -0.73
N PHE A 94 -6.89 2.09 -1.83
CA PHE A 94 -6.49 3.49 -1.83
C PHE A 94 -7.63 4.38 -2.27
N LYS A 95 -7.65 5.60 -1.77
CA LYS A 95 -8.60 6.63 -2.20
C LYS A 95 -7.93 7.99 -2.30
N ARG A 96 -8.57 8.89 -3.05
CA ARG A 96 -8.11 10.25 -3.23
C ARG A 96 -9.33 11.12 -3.53
N PRO A 97 -9.37 12.41 -3.09
CA PRO A 97 -10.47 13.30 -3.47
C PRO A 97 -10.59 13.39 -4.99
N ILE A 98 -11.83 13.39 -5.50
CA ILE A 98 -12.06 13.32 -6.94
C ILE A 98 -11.50 14.53 -7.69
N ASN A 99 -11.41 15.68 -7.03
CA ASN A 99 -10.88 16.90 -7.64
C ASN A 99 -9.47 17.23 -7.17
N TYR A 100 -8.72 16.21 -6.74
CA TYR A 100 -7.38 16.44 -6.24
C TYR A 100 -6.51 17.10 -7.32
N GLY A 101 -5.83 18.17 -6.93
CA GLY A 101 -4.92 18.88 -7.83
C GLY A 101 -5.59 19.92 -8.72
N GLN A 102 -6.86 20.18 -8.50
CA GLN A 102 -7.59 21.19 -9.29
C GLN A 102 -7.91 22.44 -8.49
#